data_70fb7923e10f5da0114bf0e05b8a4bcc
#
_entry.id   70fb7923e10f5da0114bf0e05b8a4bcc
#
_cell.length_a   1.000
_cell.length_b   1.000
_cell.length_c   1.000
_cell.angle_alpha   90.00
_cell.angle_beta   90.00
_cell.angle_gamma   90.00
#
_symmetry.space_group_name_H-M   'P 1'
#
loop_
_entity.id
_entity.type
_entity.pdbx_description
1 polymer ?
#
loop_
_entity_poly.entity_id
_entity_poly.type
_entity_poly.pdbx_seq_one_letter_code
_entity_poly.pdbx_strand_id
1 'polypeptide(L)'
;MLIGLGAGILLARVAHLPPGTVVLATMVAMSLGRTQQSATWPDRAAGFVLVPLVAAGASALSGLLAGTLAVLGSAVLVLALSATVWVRRFGPMAGRMGSLAVLPVLSLLFAPPGNPLWTGLVAAVVFVLVSGFVLLVEPGSIRPAAPARKSNPLVSTKMAVQLAVALAAAFVVGRLVWPEHWQWVVLTAFIVCAGNRGRGDVLHKSLLRTAGAAAGTLAATGLFALVTPSGVDDVAAVLVVLVVGIVLRPVNYAYWAGCVTAAMALLLGLLGEDATPLLLTRLAAIVVGGMLGVAASWLILPIRSRDIAGKRIGEARRAIAALRAGEENALDSVHRAIAQLDLIAPAFETQRRLHRMIPGGRRDKPFLADTFDAIRAEFSRVDHADSR
;
A
#
# COMPACT_ATOMS: atom_id res chain seq x y z
N MET A 1 10.48 -3.93 9.43
CA MET A 1 10.70 -4.88 8.32
C MET A 1 11.89 -5.80 8.59
N LEU A 2 13.10 -5.30 8.83
CA LEU A 2 14.29 -6.12 9.10
C LEU A 2 14.13 -7.07 10.29
N ILE A 3 13.50 -6.63 11.38
CA ILE A 3 13.18 -7.47 12.55
C ILE A 3 12.31 -8.67 12.14
N GLY A 4 11.28 -8.44 11.33
CA GLY A 4 10.40 -9.51 10.85
C GLY A 4 11.11 -10.48 9.91
N LEU A 5 11.96 -9.96 9.04
CA LEU A 5 12.79 -10.80 8.16
C LEU A 5 13.75 -11.67 8.98
N GLY A 6 14.51 -11.07 9.90
CA GLY A 6 15.44 -11.79 10.76
C GLY A 6 14.75 -12.83 11.64
N ALA A 7 13.64 -12.45 12.31
CA ALA A 7 12.83 -13.37 13.10
C ALA A 7 12.26 -14.51 12.25
N GLY A 8 11.77 -14.20 11.03
CA GLY A 8 11.25 -15.19 10.10
C GLY A 8 12.31 -16.20 9.64
N ILE A 9 13.50 -15.75 9.30
CA ILE A 9 14.62 -16.60 8.91
C ILE A 9 15.06 -17.49 10.10
N LEU A 10 15.20 -16.90 11.29
CA LEU A 10 15.60 -17.64 12.49
C LEU A 10 14.58 -18.74 12.83
N LEU A 11 13.29 -18.38 12.88
CA LEU A 11 12.21 -19.32 13.19
C LEU A 11 12.08 -20.42 12.10
N ALA A 12 12.22 -20.04 10.82
CA ALA A 12 12.19 -21.00 9.73
C ALA A 12 13.34 -22.01 9.83
N ARG A 13 14.54 -21.58 10.20
CA ARG A 13 15.70 -22.47 10.39
C ARG A 13 15.56 -23.35 11.63
N VAL A 14 15.19 -22.77 12.78
CA VAL A 14 15.11 -23.51 14.06
C VAL A 14 13.97 -24.53 14.06
N ALA A 15 12.82 -24.17 13.50
CA ALA A 15 11.62 -25.02 13.46
C ALA A 15 11.43 -25.77 12.12
N HIS A 16 12.42 -25.72 11.21
CA HIS A 16 12.34 -26.34 9.88
C HIS A 16 11.07 -25.98 9.09
N LEU A 17 10.68 -24.70 9.13
CA LEU A 17 9.45 -24.22 8.50
C LEU A 17 9.67 -23.87 7.02
N PRO A 18 8.62 -23.95 6.19
CA PRO A 18 8.71 -23.63 4.77
C PRO A 18 9.05 -22.15 4.52
N PRO A 19 9.65 -21.79 3.37
CA PRO A 19 10.05 -20.42 3.03
C PRO A 19 8.91 -19.40 3.08
N GLY A 20 7.67 -19.84 2.84
CA GLY A 20 6.46 -19.00 2.97
C GLY A 20 6.29 -18.37 4.34
N THR A 21 6.85 -18.99 5.39
CA THR A 21 6.83 -18.44 6.76
C THR A 21 7.67 -17.16 6.86
N VAL A 22 8.80 -17.08 6.16
CA VAL A 22 9.66 -15.88 6.11
C VAL A 22 8.93 -14.73 5.42
N VAL A 23 8.23 -15.04 4.31
CA VAL A 23 7.41 -14.06 3.58
C VAL A 23 6.31 -13.52 4.49
N LEU A 24 5.56 -14.39 5.17
CA LEU A 24 4.53 -14.00 6.10
C LEU A 24 5.09 -13.12 7.24
N ALA A 25 6.17 -13.55 7.89
CA ALA A 25 6.80 -12.80 8.98
C ALA A 25 7.20 -11.39 8.56
N THR A 26 7.77 -11.25 7.37
CA THR A 26 8.15 -9.97 6.78
C THR A 26 6.93 -9.09 6.48
N MET A 27 5.86 -9.67 5.93
CA MET A 27 4.60 -8.97 5.63
C MET A 27 3.91 -8.51 6.92
N VAL A 28 3.85 -9.36 7.95
CA VAL A 28 3.32 -9.00 9.28
C VAL A 28 4.10 -7.84 9.88
N ALA A 29 5.44 -7.92 9.88
CA ALA A 29 6.28 -6.86 10.42
C ALA A 29 6.12 -5.53 9.65
N MET A 30 5.97 -5.58 8.34
CA MET A 30 5.74 -4.40 7.50
C MET A 30 4.37 -3.75 7.79
N SER A 31 3.34 -4.57 8.06
CA SER A 31 2.02 -4.10 8.47
C SER A 31 2.07 -3.39 9.83
N LEU A 32 2.75 -4.02 10.80
CA LEU A 32 2.87 -3.54 12.17
C LEU A 32 3.66 -2.23 12.26
N GLY A 33 4.78 -2.10 11.55
CA GLY A 33 5.63 -0.92 11.60
C GLY A 33 4.92 0.40 11.32
N ARG A 34 3.81 0.36 10.57
CA ARG A 34 2.99 1.55 10.26
C ARG A 34 1.83 1.75 11.23
N THR A 35 1.25 0.66 11.72
CA THR A 35 0.01 0.71 12.51
C THR A 35 0.28 0.86 13.98
N GLN A 36 1.43 0.39 14.48
CA GLN A 36 1.78 0.41 15.90
C GLN A 36 2.23 1.78 16.42
N GLN A 37 2.77 2.65 15.57
CA GLN A 37 3.20 4.01 15.96
C GLN A 37 2.07 4.89 16.50
N SER A 38 0.83 4.65 16.06
CA SER A 38 -0.35 5.40 16.52
C SER A 38 -1.38 4.54 17.25
N ALA A 39 -1.01 3.33 17.69
CA ALA A 39 -1.93 2.38 18.29
C ALA A 39 -2.12 2.65 19.78
N THR A 40 -3.38 2.62 20.23
CA THR A 40 -3.74 2.62 21.65
C THR A 40 -3.57 1.22 22.26
N TRP A 41 -3.59 1.09 23.58
CA TRP A 41 -3.52 -0.21 24.25
C TRP A 41 -4.60 -1.20 23.78
N PRO A 42 -5.89 -0.81 23.68
CA PRO A 42 -6.93 -1.69 23.13
C PRO A 42 -6.66 -2.12 21.69
N ASP A 43 -6.10 -1.21 20.86
CA ASP A 43 -5.75 -1.54 19.46
C ASP A 43 -4.63 -2.60 19.43
N ARG A 44 -3.65 -2.52 20.33
CA ARG A 44 -2.53 -3.48 20.42
C ARG A 44 -3.02 -4.83 20.90
N ALA A 45 -3.86 -4.86 21.93
CA ALA A 45 -4.45 -6.11 22.44
C ALA A 45 -5.30 -6.80 21.37
N ALA A 46 -6.17 -6.05 20.69
CA ALA A 46 -6.97 -6.59 19.59
C ALA A 46 -6.08 -7.08 18.42
N GLY A 47 -5.02 -6.34 18.09
CA GLY A 47 -4.07 -6.73 17.03
C GLY A 47 -3.28 -7.99 17.38
N PHE A 48 -2.91 -8.17 18.65
CA PHE A 48 -2.22 -9.38 19.13
C PHE A 48 -3.04 -10.66 18.93
N VAL A 49 -4.37 -10.57 19.07
CA VAL A 49 -5.26 -11.70 18.82
C VAL A 49 -5.57 -11.84 17.33
N LEU A 50 -5.86 -10.73 16.65
CA LEU A 50 -6.31 -10.74 15.25
C LEU A 50 -5.22 -11.22 14.29
N VAL A 51 -3.98 -10.73 14.43
CA VAL A 51 -2.91 -11.00 13.44
C VAL A 51 -2.57 -12.49 13.39
N PRO A 52 -2.36 -13.20 14.51
CA PRO A 52 -2.16 -14.65 14.50
C PRO A 52 -3.36 -15.44 13.96
N LEU A 53 -4.58 -15.03 14.33
CA LEU A 53 -5.80 -15.69 13.83
C LEU A 53 -5.96 -15.54 12.32
N VAL A 54 -5.75 -14.34 11.79
CA VAL A 54 -5.80 -14.08 10.35
C VAL A 54 -4.69 -14.84 9.63
N ALA A 55 -3.47 -14.88 10.17
CA ALA A 55 -2.35 -15.61 9.57
C ALA A 55 -2.62 -17.12 9.56
N ALA A 56 -3.11 -17.69 10.66
CA ALA A 56 -3.48 -19.11 10.75
C ALA A 56 -4.65 -19.45 9.80
N GLY A 57 -5.70 -18.63 9.80
CA GLY A 57 -6.84 -18.81 8.90
C GLY A 57 -6.45 -18.70 7.43
N ALA A 58 -5.59 -17.73 7.09
CA ALA A 58 -5.04 -17.59 5.76
C ALA A 58 -4.25 -18.85 5.36
N SER A 59 -3.38 -19.35 6.25
CA SER A 59 -2.63 -20.59 6.00
C SER A 59 -3.56 -21.80 5.80
N ALA A 60 -4.60 -21.95 6.61
CA ALA A 60 -5.58 -23.02 6.46
C ALA A 60 -6.31 -22.97 5.11
N LEU A 61 -6.58 -21.78 4.59
CA LEU A 61 -7.24 -21.55 3.31
C LEU A 61 -6.30 -21.59 2.10
N SER A 62 -4.98 -21.66 2.31
CA SER A 62 -3.99 -21.61 1.22
C SER A 62 -4.17 -22.73 0.20
N GLY A 63 -4.54 -23.93 0.65
CA GLY A 63 -4.81 -25.08 -0.21
C GLY A 63 -5.95 -24.85 -1.22
N LEU A 64 -6.88 -23.93 -0.92
CA LEU A 64 -7.98 -23.60 -1.84
C LEU A 64 -7.52 -22.79 -3.06
N LEU A 65 -6.37 -22.13 -3.00
CA LEU A 65 -5.84 -21.37 -4.14
C LEU A 65 -5.18 -22.25 -5.22
N ALA A 66 -4.85 -23.47 -4.87
CA ALA A 66 -4.28 -24.49 -5.75
C ALA A 66 -5.32 -25.62 -5.99
N GLY A 67 -5.15 -26.35 -7.09
CA GLY A 67 -5.98 -27.51 -7.40
C GLY A 67 -7.39 -27.19 -7.90
N THR A 68 -8.31 -28.13 -7.74
CA THR A 68 -9.68 -28.10 -8.30
C THR A 68 -10.57 -27.01 -7.72
N LEU A 69 -10.27 -26.54 -6.51
CA LEU A 69 -11.05 -25.49 -5.81
C LEU A 69 -10.44 -24.08 -5.99
N ALA A 70 -9.54 -23.89 -6.95
CA ALA A 70 -8.85 -22.64 -7.18
C ALA A 70 -9.78 -21.43 -7.41
N VAL A 71 -10.94 -21.64 -8.04
CA VAL A 71 -11.96 -20.59 -8.24
C VAL A 71 -12.55 -20.18 -6.89
N LEU A 72 -12.90 -21.15 -6.04
CA LEU A 72 -13.43 -20.90 -4.70
C LEU A 72 -12.38 -20.17 -3.83
N GLY A 73 -11.13 -20.64 -3.85
CA GLY A 73 -10.02 -19.99 -3.14
C GLY A 73 -9.81 -18.55 -3.59
N SER A 74 -9.89 -18.28 -4.90
CA SER A 74 -9.82 -16.92 -5.46
C SER A 74 -10.98 -16.05 -4.98
N ALA A 75 -12.21 -16.59 -4.95
CA ALA A 75 -13.38 -15.86 -4.45
C ALA A 75 -13.25 -15.53 -2.95
N VAL A 76 -12.81 -16.49 -2.14
CA VAL A 76 -12.55 -16.28 -0.71
C VAL A 76 -11.51 -15.20 -0.49
N LEU A 77 -10.40 -15.20 -1.26
CA LEU A 77 -9.35 -14.19 -1.15
C LEU A 77 -9.84 -12.80 -1.58
N VAL A 78 -10.63 -12.70 -2.65
CA VAL A 78 -11.28 -11.45 -3.08
C VAL A 78 -12.17 -10.90 -1.98
N LEU A 79 -13.01 -11.74 -1.38
CA LEU A 79 -13.90 -11.34 -0.28
C LEU A 79 -13.11 -10.93 0.96
N ALA A 80 -12.10 -11.69 1.36
CA ALA A 80 -11.25 -11.38 2.51
C ALA A 80 -10.54 -10.04 2.35
N LEU A 81 -9.88 -9.78 1.22
CA LEU A 81 -9.21 -8.51 0.95
C LEU A 81 -10.20 -7.34 0.86
N SER A 82 -11.37 -7.55 0.27
CA SER A 82 -12.40 -6.51 0.18
C SER A 82 -13.03 -6.20 1.54
N ALA A 83 -13.20 -7.22 2.39
CA ALA A 83 -13.68 -7.07 3.75
C ALA A 83 -12.74 -6.19 4.59
N THR A 84 -11.41 -6.26 4.41
CA THR A 84 -10.45 -5.40 5.12
C THR A 84 -10.67 -3.91 4.85
N VAL A 85 -11.17 -3.56 3.68
CA VAL A 85 -11.55 -2.18 3.31
C VAL A 85 -12.95 -1.85 3.81
N TRP A 86 -13.88 -2.78 3.68
CA TRP A 86 -15.27 -2.59 4.09
C TRP A 86 -15.42 -2.37 5.59
N VAL A 87 -14.66 -3.07 6.41
CA VAL A 87 -14.68 -3.00 7.89
C VAL A 87 -14.38 -1.58 8.40
N ARG A 88 -13.69 -0.74 7.63
CA ARG A 88 -13.44 0.68 7.97
C ARG A 88 -14.71 1.47 8.26
N ARG A 89 -15.87 1.03 7.76
CA ARG A 89 -17.17 1.65 8.03
C ARG A 89 -17.58 1.62 9.51
N PHE A 90 -17.07 0.66 10.28
CA PHE A 90 -17.39 0.48 11.70
C PHE A 90 -16.53 1.33 12.65
N GLY A 91 -15.63 2.14 12.11
CA GLY A 91 -14.87 3.08 12.90
C GLY A 91 -13.35 2.92 12.79
N PRO A 92 -12.57 3.76 13.51
CA PRO A 92 -11.12 3.80 13.36
C PRO A 92 -10.42 2.53 13.86
N MET A 93 -10.91 1.91 14.94
CA MET A 93 -10.37 0.64 15.45
C MET A 93 -10.55 -0.47 14.41
N ALA A 94 -11.77 -0.63 13.88
CA ALA A 94 -12.05 -1.61 12.83
C ALA A 94 -11.22 -1.34 11.56
N GLY A 95 -11.00 -0.09 11.21
CA GLY A 95 -10.13 0.29 10.09
C GLY A 95 -8.66 -0.08 10.31
N ARG A 96 -8.15 0.02 11.54
CA ARG A 96 -6.80 -0.44 11.91
C ARG A 96 -6.69 -1.95 11.84
N MET A 97 -7.68 -2.66 12.38
CA MET A 97 -7.74 -4.13 12.32
C MET A 97 -7.77 -4.63 10.87
N GLY A 98 -8.60 -4.02 10.01
CA GLY A 98 -8.60 -4.30 8.59
C GLY A 98 -7.23 -4.07 7.94
N SER A 99 -6.53 -2.99 8.30
CA SER A 99 -5.19 -2.70 7.77
C SER A 99 -4.13 -3.70 8.22
N LEU A 100 -4.23 -4.23 9.46
CA LEU A 100 -3.36 -5.28 9.98
C LEU A 100 -3.57 -6.62 9.28
N ALA A 101 -4.81 -6.94 8.93
CA ALA A 101 -5.17 -8.19 8.27
C ALA A 101 -4.73 -8.27 6.80
N VAL A 102 -4.56 -7.13 6.13
CA VAL A 102 -4.27 -7.06 4.67
C VAL A 102 -3.03 -7.85 4.28
N LEU A 103 -1.88 -7.57 4.91
CA LEU A 103 -0.61 -8.14 4.47
C LEU A 103 -0.47 -9.63 4.80
N PRO A 104 -0.92 -10.14 5.96
CA PRO A 104 -1.01 -11.59 6.18
C PRO A 104 -1.88 -12.32 5.14
N VAL A 105 -3.04 -11.75 4.77
CA VAL A 105 -3.89 -12.34 3.72
C VAL A 105 -3.20 -12.26 2.36
N LEU A 106 -2.51 -11.16 2.07
CA LEU A 106 -1.82 -10.97 0.79
C LEU A 106 -0.60 -11.88 0.63
N SER A 107 0.01 -12.35 1.74
CA SER A 107 1.13 -13.29 1.69
C SER A 107 0.79 -14.60 1.01
N LEU A 108 -0.49 -15.01 1.01
CA LEU A 108 -0.98 -16.20 0.30
C LEU A 108 -0.73 -16.18 -1.22
N LEU A 109 -0.57 -14.98 -1.80
CA LEU A 109 -0.31 -14.86 -3.24
C LEU A 109 1.08 -15.35 -3.63
N PHE A 110 2.06 -15.32 -2.70
CA PHE A 110 3.47 -15.55 -3.04
C PHE A 110 3.99 -16.89 -2.59
N ALA A 111 3.67 -17.28 -1.38
CA ALA A 111 4.10 -18.57 -0.85
C ALA A 111 3.09 -18.99 0.22
N PRO A 112 2.35 -20.07 0.01
CA PRO A 112 1.46 -20.58 1.02
C PRO A 112 2.30 -20.95 2.25
N PRO A 113 1.97 -20.38 3.42
CA PRO A 113 2.61 -20.82 4.65
C PRO A 113 2.21 -22.27 4.96
N GLY A 114 3.07 -22.97 5.68
CA GLY A 114 2.83 -24.36 6.06
C GLY A 114 1.70 -24.55 7.08
N ASN A 115 1.93 -25.33 8.12
CA ASN A 115 0.93 -25.63 9.14
C ASN A 115 0.33 -24.36 9.77
N PRO A 116 -1.01 -24.23 9.86
CA PRO A 116 -1.71 -23.05 10.39
C PRO A 116 -1.29 -22.66 11.82
N LEU A 117 -1.05 -23.65 12.69
CA LEU A 117 -0.63 -23.39 14.07
C LEU A 117 0.74 -22.70 14.12
N TRP A 118 1.71 -23.21 13.37
CA TRP A 118 3.02 -22.59 13.28
C TRP A 118 2.97 -21.20 12.64
N THR A 119 2.13 -21.04 11.65
CA THR A 119 1.91 -19.75 10.97
C THR A 119 1.35 -18.70 11.94
N GLY A 120 0.36 -19.09 12.76
CA GLY A 120 -0.20 -18.24 13.81
C GLY A 120 0.84 -17.90 14.88
N LEU A 121 1.61 -18.89 15.33
CA LEU A 121 2.67 -18.68 16.33
C LEU A 121 3.76 -17.71 15.84
N VAL A 122 4.25 -17.90 14.62
CA VAL A 122 5.23 -16.99 14.00
C VAL A 122 4.68 -15.58 13.91
N ALA A 123 3.43 -15.42 13.50
CA ALA A 123 2.78 -14.11 13.44
C ALA A 123 2.67 -13.46 14.83
N ALA A 124 2.37 -14.24 15.88
CA ALA A 124 2.34 -13.76 17.26
C ALA A 124 3.73 -13.32 17.75
N VAL A 125 4.76 -14.12 17.52
CA VAL A 125 6.15 -13.78 17.89
C VAL A 125 6.60 -12.50 17.18
N VAL A 126 6.37 -12.39 15.88
CA VAL A 126 6.71 -11.17 15.11
C VAL A 126 5.92 -9.96 15.63
N PHE A 127 4.65 -10.15 16.00
CA PHE A 127 3.85 -9.08 16.61
C PHE A 127 4.47 -8.56 17.90
N VAL A 128 4.86 -9.45 18.80
CA VAL A 128 5.50 -9.09 20.07
C VAL A 128 6.83 -8.37 19.85
N LEU A 129 7.68 -8.92 18.99
CA LEU A 129 9.00 -8.33 18.70
C LEU A 129 8.90 -6.93 18.09
N VAL A 130 8.01 -6.73 17.10
CA VAL A 130 7.85 -5.43 16.43
C VAL A 130 7.17 -4.43 17.37
N SER A 131 6.14 -4.84 18.11
CA SER A 131 5.45 -3.96 19.05
C SER A 131 6.36 -3.56 20.22
N GLY A 132 7.15 -4.50 20.75
CA GLY A 132 8.15 -4.23 21.77
C GLY A 132 9.24 -3.27 21.28
N PHE A 133 9.74 -3.47 20.07
CA PHE A 133 10.73 -2.57 19.46
C PHE A 133 10.17 -1.14 19.29
N VAL A 134 8.93 -0.99 18.82
CA VAL A 134 8.29 0.33 18.67
C VAL A 134 8.15 1.01 20.02
N LEU A 135 7.79 0.29 21.08
CA LEU A 135 7.69 0.83 22.44
C LEU A 135 9.03 1.26 23.00
N LEU A 136 10.12 0.53 22.69
CA LEU A 136 11.47 0.87 23.13
C LEU A 136 12.03 2.11 22.43
N VAL A 137 11.77 2.24 21.12
CA VAL A 137 12.31 3.36 20.32
C VAL A 137 11.47 4.63 20.49
N GLU A 138 10.16 4.51 20.66
CA GLU A 138 9.24 5.63 20.87
C GLU A 138 8.42 5.44 22.17
N PRO A 139 8.98 5.65 23.36
CA PRO A 139 8.28 5.44 24.62
C PRO A 139 7.00 6.29 24.78
N GLY A 140 6.92 7.42 24.06
CA GLY A 140 5.74 8.31 24.01
C GLY A 140 4.69 7.95 22.96
N SER A 141 4.84 6.83 22.26
CA SER A 141 3.91 6.43 21.18
C SER A 141 2.52 6.00 21.66
N ILE A 142 2.31 5.91 22.97
CA ILE A 142 0.97 5.70 23.57
C ILE A 142 0.22 7.04 23.55
N ARG A 143 -0.29 7.40 22.37
CA ARG A 143 -1.12 8.61 22.24
C ARG A 143 -2.56 8.33 22.69
N PRO A 144 -3.21 9.30 23.39
CA PRO A 144 -4.65 9.24 23.59
C PRO A 144 -5.35 9.06 22.24
N ALA A 145 -6.41 8.26 22.23
CA ALA A 145 -7.18 8.02 21.03
C ALA A 145 -7.64 9.38 20.45
N ALA A 146 -7.12 9.73 19.27
CA ALA A 146 -7.62 10.91 18.56
C ALA A 146 -9.14 10.77 18.35
N PRO A 147 -9.93 11.86 18.50
CA PRO A 147 -11.37 11.79 18.38
C PRO A 147 -11.76 11.09 17.08
N ALA A 148 -12.60 10.07 17.22
CA ALA A 148 -12.96 9.15 16.16
C ALA A 148 -13.62 9.93 15.01
N ARG A 149 -12.88 10.16 13.92
CA ARG A 149 -13.44 10.74 12.71
C ARG A 149 -14.45 9.75 12.12
N LYS A 150 -15.74 10.10 12.13
CA LYS A 150 -16.80 9.29 11.53
C LYS A 150 -16.43 8.95 10.08
N SER A 151 -16.12 7.69 9.83
CA SER A 151 -15.91 7.22 8.45
C SER A 151 -17.26 7.26 7.73
N ASN A 152 -17.28 7.70 6.47
CA ASN A 152 -18.50 7.64 5.69
C ASN A 152 -18.72 6.19 5.24
N PRO A 153 -19.76 5.48 5.76
CA PRO A 153 -19.97 4.07 5.48
C PRO A 153 -20.20 3.77 4.00
N LEU A 154 -20.82 4.71 3.27
CA LEU A 154 -21.04 4.59 1.83
C LEU A 154 -19.74 4.61 1.03
N VAL A 155 -18.77 5.43 1.43
CA VAL A 155 -17.46 5.50 0.74
C VAL A 155 -16.68 4.21 0.95
N SER A 156 -16.62 3.68 2.17
CA SER A 156 -15.94 2.42 2.46
C SER A 156 -16.55 1.25 1.70
N THR A 157 -17.88 1.20 1.59
CA THR A 157 -18.59 0.17 0.83
C THR A 157 -18.30 0.29 -0.67
N LYS A 158 -18.34 1.50 -1.24
CA LYS A 158 -17.99 1.72 -2.66
C LYS A 158 -16.56 1.27 -2.96
N MET A 159 -15.61 1.62 -2.10
CA MET A 159 -14.20 1.21 -2.23
C MET A 159 -14.03 -0.31 -2.15
N ALA A 160 -14.75 -0.99 -1.25
CA ALA A 160 -14.71 -2.44 -1.12
C ALA A 160 -15.26 -3.13 -2.36
N VAL A 161 -16.37 -2.64 -2.92
CA VAL A 161 -16.96 -3.18 -4.16
C VAL A 161 -16.02 -2.97 -5.35
N GLN A 162 -15.44 -1.75 -5.48
CA GLN A 162 -14.45 -1.48 -6.53
C GLN A 162 -13.26 -2.44 -6.43
N LEU A 163 -12.74 -2.65 -5.21
CA LEU A 163 -11.64 -3.56 -4.97
C LEU A 163 -12.02 -5.01 -5.32
N ALA A 164 -13.21 -5.46 -4.91
CA ALA A 164 -13.69 -6.80 -5.21
C ALA A 164 -13.76 -7.06 -6.72
N VAL A 165 -14.34 -6.13 -7.47
CA VAL A 165 -14.46 -6.25 -8.93
C VAL A 165 -13.08 -6.22 -9.59
N ALA A 166 -12.19 -5.30 -9.17
CA ALA A 166 -10.83 -5.23 -9.70
C ALA A 166 -10.05 -6.52 -9.46
N LEU A 167 -10.14 -7.09 -8.25
CA LEU A 167 -9.48 -8.34 -7.91
C LEU A 167 -10.06 -9.54 -8.65
N ALA A 168 -11.39 -9.64 -8.73
CA ALA A 168 -12.05 -10.71 -9.48
C ALA A 168 -11.61 -10.70 -10.96
N ALA A 169 -11.64 -9.54 -11.59
CA ALA A 169 -11.14 -9.36 -12.96
C ALA A 169 -9.64 -9.71 -13.07
N ALA A 170 -8.84 -9.30 -12.10
CA ALA A 170 -7.40 -9.60 -12.06
C ALA A 170 -7.11 -11.10 -11.91
N PHE A 171 -7.92 -11.83 -11.12
CA PHE A 171 -7.82 -13.29 -11.01
C PHE A 171 -8.17 -13.97 -12.34
N VAL A 172 -9.28 -13.56 -12.96
CA VAL A 172 -9.70 -14.15 -14.25
C VAL A 172 -8.65 -13.89 -15.32
N VAL A 173 -8.27 -12.63 -15.55
CA VAL A 173 -7.30 -12.27 -16.58
C VAL A 173 -5.92 -12.85 -16.29
N GLY A 174 -5.48 -12.78 -15.02
CA GLY A 174 -4.18 -13.30 -14.62
C GLY A 174 -4.05 -14.80 -14.86
N ARG A 175 -5.06 -15.60 -14.49
CA ARG A 175 -5.04 -17.06 -14.69
C ARG A 175 -5.18 -17.47 -16.16
N LEU A 176 -5.87 -16.67 -16.97
CA LEU A 176 -6.02 -16.95 -18.40
C LEU A 176 -4.75 -16.60 -19.19
N VAL A 177 -4.09 -15.47 -18.87
CA VAL A 177 -2.98 -14.96 -19.67
C VAL A 177 -1.62 -15.40 -19.11
N TRP A 178 -1.49 -15.46 -17.76
CA TRP A 178 -0.25 -15.85 -17.06
C TRP A 178 -0.54 -16.86 -15.95
N PRO A 179 -0.84 -18.14 -16.28
CA PRO A 179 -1.24 -19.15 -15.29
C PRO A 179 -0.24 -19.32 -14.13
N GLU A 180 1.05 -19.17 -14.38
CA GLU A 180 2.12 -19.33 -13.39
C GLU A 180 2.41 -18.02 -12.61
N HIS A 181 2.03 -16.87 -13.16
CA HIS A 181 2.36 -15.55 -12.60
C HIS A 181 1.14 -14.66 -12.38
N TRP A 182 -0.07 -15.25 -12.30
CA TRP A 182 -1.35 -14.54 -12.09
C TRP A 182 -1.34 -13.63 -10.86
N GLN A 183 -0.57 -14.00 -9.82
CA GLN A 183 -0.44 -13.25 -8.57
C GLN A 183 0.08 -11.84 -8.78
N TRP A 184 0.87 -11.55 -9.81
CA TRP A 184 1.38 -10.20 -10.09
C TRP A 184 0.30 -9.25 -10.58
N VAL A 185 -0.66 -9.76 -11.37
CA VAL A 185 -1.83 -8.99 -11.82
C VAL A 185 -2.70 -8.64 -10.64
N VAL A 186 -3.00 -9.63 -9.78
CA VAL A 186 -3.83 -9.49 -8.58
C VAL A 186 -3.19 -8.53 -7.57
N LEU A 187 -1.89 -8.70 -7.29
CA LEU A 187 -1.15 -7.81 -6.41
C LEU A 187 -1.19 -6.36 -6.91
N THR A 188 -1.02 -6.15 -8.21
CA THR A 188 -1.01 -4.79 -8.77
C THR A 188 -2.39 -4.16 -8.69
N ALA A 189 -3.45 -4.88 -9.06
CA ALA A 189 -4.82 -4.41 -8.91
C ALA A 189 -5.13 -4.05 -7.45
N PHE A 190 -4.68 -4.89 -6.50
CA PHE A 190 -4.81 -4.62 -5.07
C PHE A 190 -4.09 -3.32 -4.67
N ILE A 191 -2.80 -3.17 -4.98
CA ILE A 191 -2.00 -2.01 -4.57
C ILE A 191 -2.57 -0.71 -5.13
N VAL A 192 -3.04 -0.74 -6.37
CA VAL A 192 -3.60 0.43 -7.05
C VAL A 192 -4.96 0.83 -6.44
N CYS A 193 -5.81 -0.16 -6.12
CA CYS A 193 -7.14 0.09 -5.55
C CYS A 193 -7.14 0.28 -4.03
N ALA A 194 -6.21 -0.35 -3.31
CA ALA A 194 -6.19 -0.31 -1.84
C ALA A 194 -5.84 1.09 -1.32
N GLY A 195 -6.65 1.59 -0.38
CA GLY A 195 -6.42 2.87 0.29
C GLY A 195 -6.53 4.09 -0.62
N ASN A 196 -7.22 3.99 -1.76
CA ASN A 196 -7.43 5.09 -2.68
C ASN A 196 -8.29 6.20 -2.05
N ARG A 197 -8.11 7.42 -2.54
CA ARG A 197 -8.87 8.62 -2.14
C ARG A 197 -9.74 9.15 -3.28
N GLY A 198 -10.05 8.29 -4.25
CA GLY A 198 -10.84 8.60 -5.42
C GLY A 198 -10.17 8.12 -6.71
N ARG A 199 -10.92 8.19 -7.80
CA ARG A 199 -10.47 7.65 -9.11
C ARG A 199 -9.16 8.24 -9.64
N GLY A 200 -8.88 9.51 -9.33
CA GLY A 200 -7.62 10.17 -9.72
C GLY A 200 -6.39 9.60 -8.99
N ASP A 201 -6.55 9.22 -7.72
CA ASP A 201 -5.49 8.59 -6.93
C ASP A 201 -5.14 7.18 -7.46
N VAL A 202 -6.16 6.41 -7.88
CA VAL A 202 -5.97 5.11 -8.52
C VAL A 202 -5.16 5.23 -9.81
N LEU A 203 -5.50 6.18 -10.67
CA LEU A 203 -4.76 6.44 -11.91
C LEU A 203 -3.32 6.87 -11.62
N HIS A 204 -3.12 7.81 -10.70
CA HIS A 204 -1.80 8.29 -10.30
C HIS A 204 -0.91 7.15 -9.80
N LYS A 205 -1.41 6.32 -8.87
CA LYS A 205 -0.68 5.15 -8.36
C LYS A 205 -0.36 4.12 -9.44
N SER A 206 -1.31 3.88 -10.36
CA SER A 206 -1.09 2.97 -11.49
C SER A 206 0.06 3.46 -12.37
N LEU A 207 0.05 4.74 -12.75
CA LEU A 207 1.10 5.34 -13.57
C LEU A 207 2.47 5.29 -12.89
N LEU A 208 2.56 5.68 -11.60
CA LEU A 208 3.81 5.64 -10.85
C LEU A 208 4.35 4.20 -10.70
N ARG A 209 3.47 3.23 -10.48
CA ARG A 209 3.85 1.83 -10.39
C ARG A 209 4.41 1.30 -11.70
N THR A 210 3.73 1.60 -12.81
CA THR A 210 4.16 1.19 -14.14
C THR A 210 5.47 1.87 -14.53
N ALA A 211 5.59 3.19 -14.36
CA ALA A 211 6.80 3.93 -14.67
C ALA A 211 7.99 3.46 -13.81
N GLY A 212 7.78 3.26 -12.51
CA GLY A 212 8.81 2.75 -11.61
C GLY A 212 9.25 1.33 -12.00
N ALA A 213 8.31 0.43 -12.28
CA ALA A 213 8.63 -0.93 -12.70
C ALA A 213 9.39 -0.95 -14.05
N ALA A 214 8.97 -0.14 -15.01
CA ALA A 214 9.68 -0.01 -16.30
C ALA A 214 11.10 0.50 -16.10
N ALA A 215 11.30 1.57 -15.31
CA ALA A 215 12.63 2.08 -14.99
C ALA A 215 13.49 1.05 -14.25
N GLY A 216 12.92 0.32 -13.29
CA GLY A 216 13.61 -0.74 -12.56
C GLY A 216 13.98 -1.92 -13.45
N THR A 217 13.12 -2.30 -14.42
CA THR A 217 13.42 -3.34 -15.42
C THR A 217 14.59 -2.90 -16.30
N LEU A 218 14.54 -1.68 -16.84
CA LEU A 218 15.61 -1.14 -17.68
C LEU A 218 16.94 -1.04 -16.94
N ALA A 219 16.91 -0.55 -15.68
CA ALA A 219 18.11 -0.45 -14.85
C ALA A 219 18.72 -1.83 -14.56
N ALA A 220 17.89 -2.83 -14.23
CA ALA A 220 18.34 -4.18 -13.97
C ALA A 220 18.92 -4.84 -15.23
N THR A 221 18.22 -4.74 -16.37
CA THR A 221 18.72 -5.28 -17.65
C THR A 221 20.04 -4.63 -18.06
N GLY A 222 20.15 -3.32 -17.90
CA GLY A 222 21.41 -2.59 -18.18
C GLY A 222 22.53 -3.00 -17.23
N LEU A 223 22.25 -3.23 -15.95
CA LEU A 223 23.23 -3.68 -14.97
C LEU A 223 23.75 -5.09 -15.31
N PHE A 224 22.85 -6.03 -15.66
CA PHE A 224 23.24 -7.40 -16.05
C PHE A 224 24.06 -7.45 -17.34
N ALA A 225 23.90 -6.47 -18.24
CA ALA A 225 24.74 -6.35 -19.43
C ALA A 225 26.19 -5.91 -19.10
N LEU A 226 26.39 -5.29 -17.92
CA LEU A 226 27.70 -4.76 -17.49
C LEU A 226 28.40 -5.64 -16.45
N VAL A 227 27.63 -6.35 -15.61
CA VAL A 227 28.14 -7.12 -14.47
C VAL A 227 27.44 -8.47 -14.42
N THR A 228 28.22 -9.53 -14.46
CA THR A 228 27.70 -10.90 -14.21
C THR A 228 27.54 -11.11 -12.71
N PRO A 229 26.34 -11.45 -12.22
CA PRO A 229 26.14 -11.74 -10.80
C PRO A 229 27.02 -12.89 -10.31
N SER A 230 27.73 -12.69 -9.21
CA SER A 230 28.61 -13.73 -8.66
C SER A 230 28.72 -13.65 -7.13
N GLY A 231 27.78 -14.24 -6.41
CA GLY A 231 27.99 -14.60 -5.01
C GLY A 231 27.43 -13.66 -3.93
N VAL A 232 28.15 -13.53 -2.80
CA VAL A 232 27.67 -12.85 -1.57
C VAL A 232 27.44 -11.36 -1.76
N ASP A 233 28.19 -10.72 -2.67
CA ASP A 233 28.08 -9.30 -2.97
C ASP A 233 26.72 -8.93 -3.58
N ASP A 234 26.09 -9.87 -4.27
CA ASP A 234 24.77 -9.68 -4.89
C ASP A 234 23.64 -9.66 -3.85
N VAL A 235 23.76 -10.43 -2.76
CA VAL A 235 22.79 -10.34 -1.64
C VAL A 235 22.88 -8.98 -0.98
N ALA A 236 24.10 -8.46 -0.81
CA ALA A 236 24.31 -7.11 -0.30
C ALA A 236 23.70 -6.06 -1.24
N ALA A 237 23.87 -6.23 -2.57
CA ALA A 237 23.28 -5.34 -3.57
C ALA A 237 21.74 -5.34 -3.50
N VAL A 238 21.09 -6.50 -3.38
CA VAL A 238 19.62 -6.60 -3.17
C VAL A 238 19.19 -5.83 -1.93
N LEU A 239 19.89 -5.97 -0.81
CA LEU A 239 19.57 -5.26 0.43
C LEU A 239 19.76 -3.75 0.27
N VAL A 240 20.86 -3.31 -0.34
CA VAL A 240 21.12 -1.87 -0.60
C VAL A 240 20.01 -1.27 -1.47
N VAL A 241 19.65 -1.92 -2.56
CA VAL A 241 18.57 -1.46 -3.45
C VAL A 241 17.23 -1.36 -2.70
N LEU A 242 16.92 -2.31 -1.84
CA LEU A 242 15.70 -2.27 -1.02
C LEU A 242 15.74 -1.15 0.00
N VAL A 243 16.87 -0.91 0.66
CA VAL A 243 17.06 0.21 1.62
C VAL A 243 16.89 1.56 0.89
N VAL A 244 17.54 1.73 -0.26
CA VAL A 244 17.39 2.93 -1.10
C VAL A 244 15.92 3.14 -1.47
N GLY A 245 15.23 2.07 -1.88
CA GLY A 245 13.80 2.12 -2.18
C GLY A 245 12.95 2.57 -1.00
N ILE A 246 13.24 2.10 0.21
CA ILE A 246 12.54 2.51 1.45
C ILE A 246 12.75 3.99 1.73
N VAL A 247 13.99 4.47 1.63
CA VAL A 247 14.38 5.87 1.88
C VAL A 247 13.74 6.81 0.85
N LEU A 248 13.73 6.43 -0.42
CA LEU A 248 13.16 7.26 -1.50
C LEU A 248 11.64 7.18 -1.60
N ARG A 249 10.99 6.20 -0.97
CA ARG A 249 9.54 6.01 -1.01
C ARG A 249 8.72 7.23 -0.58
N PRO A 250 9.08 8.01 0.46
CA PRO A 250 8.35 9.23 0.84
C PRO A 250 8.43 10.32 -0.24
N VAL A 251 9.51 10.37 -1.00
CA VAL A 251 9.71 11.35 -2.09
C VAL A 251 8.79 11.01 -3.27
N ASN A 252 8.86 9.76 -3.76
CA ASN A 252 7.99 9.31 -4.83
C ASN A 252 7.83 7.77 -4.82
N TYR A 253 6.59 7.32 -4.93
CA TYR A 253 6.27 5.89 -4.96
C TYR A 253 6.91 5.15 -6.15
N ALA A 254 7.17 5.83 -7.28
CA ALA A 254 7.82 5.23 -8.45
C ALA A 254 9.21 4.69 -8.13
N TYR A 255 9.99 5.39 -7.29
CA TYR A 255 11.32 4.92 -6.85
C TYR A 255 11.24 3.59 -6.10
N TRP A 256 10.29 3.49 -5.16
CA TRP A 256 10.04 2.23 -4.46
C TRP A 256 9.68 1.09 -5.42
N ALA A 257 8.77 1.35 -6.38
CA ALA A 257 8.37 0.35 -7.36
C ALA A 257 9.54 -0.09 -8.25
N GLY A 258 10.40 0.84 -8.66
CA GLY A 258 11.63 0.57 -9.41
C GLY A 258 12.64 -0.25 -8.63
N CYS A 259 12.94 0.14 -7.40
CA CYS A 259 13.88 -0.58 -6.53
C CYS A 259 13.40 -2.02 -6.24
N VAL A 260 12.11 -2.23 -5.97
CA VAL A 260 11.56 -3.59 -5.78
C VAL A 260 11.70 -4.43 -7.05
N THR A 261 11.52 -3.84 -8.22
CA THR A 261 11.68 -4.55 -9.50
C THR A 261 13.15 -4.87 -9.76
N ALA A 262 14.06 -3.94 -9.51
CA ALA A 262 15.50 -4.17 -9.64
C ALA A 262 16.01 -5.22 -8.63
N ALA A 263 15.58 -5.15 -7.38
CA ALA A 263 15.94 -6.13 -6.36
C ALA A 263 15.47 -7.55 -6.72
N MET A 264 14.28 -7.66 -7.32
CA MET A 264 13.78 -8.96 -7.81
C MET A 264 14.60 -9.48 -8.99
N ALA A 265 15.01 -8.60 -9.89
CA ALA A 265 15.90 -8.98 -11.00
C ALA A 265 17.24 -9.52 -10.50
N LEU A 266 17.87 -8.79 -9.55
CA LEU A 266 19.11 -9.25 -8.91
C LEU A 266 18.95 -10.61 -8.23
N LEU A 267 17.83 -10.82 -7.55
CA LEU A 267 17.53 -12.11 -6.90
C LEU A 267 17.40 -13.24 -7.91
N LEU A 268 16.74 -13.01 -9.05
CA LEU A 268 16.62 -14.01 -10.13
C LEU A 268 17.99 -14.32 -10.76
N GLY A 269 18.81 -13.29 -10.98
CA GLY A 269 20.19 -13.47 -11.45
C GLY A 269 21.04 -14.33 -10.50
N LEU A 270 20.88 -14.13 -9.18
CA LEU A 270 21.51 -14.97 -8.15
C LEU A 270 21.10 -16.45 -8.23
N LEU A 271 19.86 -16.71 -8.64
CA LEU A 271 19.32 -18.07 -8.81
C LEU A 271 19.73 -18.70 -10.16
N GLY A 272 20.48 -17.96 -11.00
CA GLY A 272 20.89 -18.41 -12.32
C GLY A 272 19.77 -18.43 -13.35
N GLU A 273 18.67 -17.73 -13.09
CA GLU A 273 17.53 -17.64 -13.99
C GLU A 273 17.65 -16.42 -14.93
N ASP A 274 17.24 -16.59 -16.19
CA ASP A 274 17.13 -15.47 -17.13
C ASP A 274 16.08 -14.45 -16.67
N ALA A 275 16.55 -13.37 -16.01
CA ALA A 275 15.68 -12.38 -15.42
C ALA A 275 14.84 -11.61 -16.46
N THR A 276 15.35 -11.42 -17.68
CA THR A 276 14.72 -10.54 -18.70
C THR A 276 13.30 -10.95 -19.11
N PRO A 277 13.02 -12.22 -19.50
CA PRO A 277 11.65 -12.62 -19.86
C PRO A 277 10.66 -12.48 -18.70
N LEU A 278 11.11 -12.80 -17.49
CA LEU A 278 10.31 -12.73 -16.29
C LEU A 278 9.98 -11.28 -15.90
N LEU A 279 10.94 -10.36 -16.07
CA LEU A 279 10.75 -8.93 -15.84
C LEU A 279 9.76 -8.31 -16.84
N LEU A 280 9.81 -8.71 -18.10
CA LEU A 280 8.85 -8.25 -19.13
C LEU A 280 7.43 -8.77 -18.83
N THR A 281 7.31 -10.03 -18.46
CA THR A 281 6.03 -10.62 -18.02
C THR A 281 5.49 -9.89 -16.79
N ARG A 282 6.35 -9.58 -15.82
CA ARG A 282 5.97 -8.78 -14.65
C ARG A 282 5.52 -7.37 -15.01
N LEU A 283 6.22 -6.70 -15.92
CA LEU A 283 5.83 -5.36 -16.38
C LEU A 283 4.47 -5.40 -17.07
N ALA A 284 4.23 -6.36 -17.96
CA ALA A 284 2.93 -6.56 -18.60
C ALA A 284 1.82 -6.83 -17.57
N ALA A 285 2.06 -7.69 -16.58
CA ALA A 285 1.12 -7.96 -15.49
C ALA A 285 0.82 -6.71 -14.63
N ILE A 286 1.83 -5.85 -14.41
CA ILE A 286 1.66 -4.56 -13.71
C ILE A 286 0.79 -3.61 -14.53
N VAL A 287 1.01 -3.50 -15.83
CA VAL A 287 0.18 -2.68 -16.72
C VAL A 287 -1.26 -3.16 -16.70
N VAL A 288 -1.48 -4.45 -16.94
CA VAL A 288 -2.83 -5.03 -16.97
C VAL A 288 -3.54 -4.91 -15.61
N GLY A 289 -2.87 -5.26 -14.51
CA GLY A 289 -3.44 -5.12 -13.17
C GLY A 289 -3.78 -3.67 -12.83
N GLY A 290 -2.92 -2.72 -13.25
CA GLY A 290 -3.17 -1.29 -13.14
C GLY A 290 -4.40 -0.82 -13.94
N MET A 291 -4.52 -1.26 -15.19
CA MET A 291 -5.68 -0.96 -16.05
C MET A 291 -6.99 -1.51 -15.48
N LEU A 292 -6.99 -2.74 -14.96
CA LEU A 292 -8.16 -3.34 -14.31
C LEU A 292 -8.56 -2.55 -13.07
N GLY A 293 -7.60 -2.13 -12.24
CA GLY A 293 -7.85 -1.28 -11.07
C GLY A 293 -8.43 0.08 -11.45
N VAL A 294 -7.87 0.73 -12.47
CA VAL A 294 -8.39 2.01 -13.00
C VAL A 294 -9.80 1.81 -13.56
N ALA A 295 -10.02 0.80 -14.40
CA ALA A 295 -11.34 0.50 -14.98
C ALA A 295 -12.39 0.28 -13.87
N ALA A 296 -12.10 -0.56 -12.88
CA ALA A 296 -13.01 -0.80 -11.77
C ALA A 296 -13.34 0.49 -10.99
N SER A 297 -12.35 1.35 -10.72
CA SER A 297 -12.56 2.60 -9.98
C SER A 297 -13.33 3.67 -10.77
N TRP A 298 -13.34 3.59 -12.11
CA TRP A 298 -14.01 4.56 -12.98
C TRP A 298 -15.41 4.10 -13.39
N LEU A 299 -15.60 2.79 -13.57
CA LEU A 299 -16.87 2.20 -14.06
C LEU A 299 -17.78 1.77 -12.90
N ILE A 300 -17.23 1.30 -11.79
CA ILE A 300 -17.99 0.75 -10.67
C ILE A 300 -18.13 1.79 -9.55
N LEU A 301 -19.33 2.33 -9.34
CA LEU A 301 -19.65 3.26 -8.25
C LEU A 301 -18.60 4.40 -8.08
N PRO A 302 -18.29 5.19 -9.10
CA PRO A 302 -17.14 6.08 -9.10
C PRO A 302 -17.17 7.09 -7.94
N ILE A 303 -16.08 7.15 -7.19
CA ILE A 303 -15.86 8.14 -6.14
C ILE A 303 -15.21 9.35 -6.81
N ARG A 304 -15.99 10.42 -6.98
CA ARG A 304 -15.51 11.63 -7.65
C ARG A 304 -14.45 12.32 -6.81
N SER A 305 -13.22 12.40 -7.33
CA SER A 305 -12.13 13.11 -6.66
C SER A 305 -12.46 14.57 -6.36
N ARG A 306 -13.30 15.22 -7.18
CA ARG A 306 -13.77 16.60 -6.98
C ARG A 306 -14.56 16.77 -5.68
N ASP A 307 -15.42 15.80 -5.32
CA ASP A 307 -16.24 15.88 -4.11
C ASP A 307 -15.35 15.80 -2.85
N ILE A 308 -14.31 14.98 -2.92
CA ILE A 308 -13.32 14.86 -1.85
C ILE A 308 -12.50 16.15 -1.76
N ALA A 309 -12.03 16.67 -2.89
CA ALA A 309 -11.27 17.92 -2.92
C ALA A 309 -12.10 19.09 -2.40
N GLY A 310 -13.36 19.24 -2.84
CA GLY A 310 -14.27 20.29 -2.35
C GLY A 310 -14.45 20.27 -0.84
N LYS A 311 -14.60 19.06 -0.26
CA LYS A 311 -14.70 18.89 1.20
C LYS A 311 -13.41 19.31 1.91
N ARG A 312 -12.23 18.91 1.39
CA ARG A 312 -10.93 19.25 2.00
C ARG A 312 -10.61 20.75 1.87
N ILE A 313 -10.92 21.34 0.72
CA ILE A 313 -10.84 22.80 0.52
C ILE A 313 -11.70 23.55 1.53
N GLY A 314 -12.94 23.10 1.72
CA GLY A 314 -13.84 23.70 2.72
C GLY A 314 -13.35 23.54 4.16
N GLU A 315 -12.74 22.40 4.50
CA GLU A 315 -12.12 22.16 5.81
C GLU A 315 -10.91 23.09 6.01
N ALA A 316 -10.04 23.26 5.01
CA ALA A 316 -8.87 24.12 5.08
C ALA A 316 -9.24 25.60 5.20
N ARG A 317 -10.19 26.07 4.40
CA ARG A 317 -10.69 27.46 4.48
C ARG A 317 -11.30 27.79 5.83
N ARG A 318 -12.09 26.86 6.41
CA ARG A 318 -12.67 27.05 7.76
C ARG A 318 -11.58 27.10 8.83
N ALA A 319 -10.57 26.25 8.76
CA ALA A 319 -9.46 26.27 9.68
C ALA A 319 -8.64 27.58 9.59
N ILE A 320 -8.37 28.08 8.38
CA ILE A 320 -7.70 29.37 8.18
C ILE A 320 -8.56 30.54 8.72
N ALA A 321 -9.89 30.49 8.53
CA ALA A 321 -10.78 31.49 9.08
C ALA A 321 -10.78 31.50 10.62
N ALA A 322 -10.78 30.32 11.25
CA ALA A 322 -10.67 30.16 12.70
C ALA A 322 -9.33 30.72 13.24
N LEU A 323 -8.22 30.49 12.51
CA LEU A 323 -6.91 31.05 12.85
C LEU A 323 -6.93 32.59 12.81
N ARG A 324 -7.54 33.18 11.77
CA ARG A 324 -7.72 34.65 11.68
C ARG A 324 -8.61 35.24 12.77
N ALA A 325 -9.54 34.43 13.28
CA ALA A 325 -10.42 34.83 14.39
C ALA A 325 -9.74 34.68 15.78
N GLY A 326 -8.51 34.16 15.84
CA GLY A 326 -7.76 33.97 17.09
C GLY A 326 -8.28 32.80 17.94
N GLU A 327 -8.96 31.80 17.33
CA GLU A 327 -9.47 30.64 18.07
C GLU A 327 -8.34 29.79 18.63
N GLU A 328 -8.51 29.27 19.85
CA GLU A 328 -7.55 28.40 20.51
C GLU A 328 -7.34 27.09 19.72
N ASN A 329 -6.10 26.64 19.54
CA ASN A 329 -5.71 25.47 18.76
C ASN A 329 -6.05 25.54 17.23
N ALA A 330 -6.33 26.74 16.71
CA ALA A 330 -6.62 26.91 15.29
C ALA A 330 -5.42 26.59 14.39
N LEU A 331 -4.19 26.89 14.82
CA LEU A 331 -2.95 26.58 14.09
C LEU A 331 -2.79 25.08 13.84
N ASP A 332 -3.01 24.24 14.86
CA ASP A 332 -2.99 22.78 14.72
C ASP A 332 -4.07 22.25 13.77
N SER A 333 -5.21 22.94 13.75
CA SER A 333 -6.32 22.60 12.86
C SER A 333 -6.00 22.93 11.40
N VAL A 334 -5.31 24.03 11.15
CA VAL A 334 -4.82 24.41 9.82
C VAL A 334 -3.74 23.45 9.34
N HIS A 335 -2.72 23.15 10.15
CA HIS A 335 -1.68 22.17 9.80
C HIS A 335 -2.29 20.82 9.41
N ARG A 336 -3.25 20.32 10.20
CA ARG A 336 -3.94 19.07 9.88
C ARG A 336 -4.76 19.16 8.59
N ALA A 337 -5.42 20.27 8.33
CA ALA A 337 -6.20 20.45 7.12
C ALA A 337 -5.32 20.54 5.86
N ILE A 338 -4.19 21.24 5.93
CA ILE A 338 -3.21 21.34 4.84
C ILE A 338 -2.57 19.98 4.58
N ALA A 339 -2.13 19.26 5.62
CA ALA A 339 -1.60 17.90 5.46
C ALA A 339 -2.60 16.97 4.76
N GLN A 340 -3.91 17.15 4.98
CA GLN A 340 -4.95 16.38 4.28
C GLN A 340 -5.13 16.81 2.81
N LEU A 341 -4.90 18.09 2.47
CA LEU A 341 -4.84 18.53 1.07
C LEU A 341 -3.62 17.97 0.35
N ASP A 342 -2.45 18.00 0.98
CA ASP A 342 -1.19 17.49 0.43
C ASP A 342 -1.27 16.00 0.09
N LEU A 343 -2.04 15.23 0.84
CA LEU A 343 -2.25 13.81 0.56
C LEU A 343 -3.05 13.55 -0.74
N ILE A 344 -3.83 14.50 -1.22
CA ILE A 344 -4.63 14.35 -2.45
C ILE A 344 -4.08 15.16 -3.63
N ALA A 345 -3.25 16.16 -3.38
CA ALA A 345 -2.68 17.06 -4.38
C ALA A 345 -1.97 16.34 -5.53
N PRO A 346 -1.12 15.29 -5.32
CA PRO A 346 -0.39 14.63 -6.40
C PRO A 346 -1.30 14.04 -7.47
N ALA A 347 -2.48 13.54 -7.10
CA ALA A 347 -3.45 13.00 -8.06
C ALA A 347 -4.02 14.08 -8.99
N PHE A 348 -4.24 15.30 -8.46
CA PHE A 348 -4.75 16.44 -9.25
C PHE A 348 -3.64 17.08 -10.09
N GLU A 349 -2.42 17.11 -9.59
CA GLU A 349 -1.25 17.55 -10.36
C GLU A 349 -1.01 16.63 -11.55
N THR A 350 -1.10 15.31 -11.36
CA THR A 350 -0.99 14.34 -12.44
C THR A 350 -2.09 14.54 -13.48
N GLN A 351 -3.33 14.76 -13.04
CA GLN A 351 -4.44 15.05 -13.95
C GLN A 351 -4.20 16.37 -14.71
N ARG A 352 -3.68 17.41 -14.05
CA ARG A 352 -3.30 18.69 -14.68
C ARG A 352 -2.21 18.49 -15.75
N ARG A 353 -1.15 17.70 -15.45
CA ARG A 353 -0.08 17.37 -16.39
C ARG A 353 -0.61 16.61 -17.60
N LEU A 354 -1.39 15.56 -17.39
CA LEU A 354 -1.98 14.77 -18.49
C LEU A 354 -2.88 15.61 -19.40
N HIS A 355 -3.70 16.50 -18.81
CA HIS A 355 -4.56 17.39 -19.61
C HIS A 355 -3.76 18.39 -20.46
N ARG A 356 -2.62 18.84 -19.96
CA ARG A 356 -1.70 19.74 -20.73
C ARG A 356 -1.00 19.02 -21.87
N MET A 357 -0.84 17.71 -21.80
CA MET A 357 -0.23 16.89 -22.86
C MET A 357 -1.20 16.58 -24.01
N ILE A 358 -2.50 16.72 -23.80
CA ILE A 358 -3.51 16.44 -24.84
C ILE A 358 -3.68 17.68 -25.71
N PRO A 359 -3.36 17.60 -27.05
CA PRO A 359 -3.59 18.71 -27.98
C PRO A 359 -5.09 19.05 -28.03
N GLY A 360 -5.44 20.34 -27.88
CA GLY A 360 -6.85 20.81 -27.93
C GLY A 360 -7.61 20.77 -26.61
N GLY A 361 -6.97 20.41 -25.49
CA GLY A 361 -7.59 20.49 -24.17
C GLY A 361 -7.99 21.93 -23.81
N ARG A 362 -9.26 22.13 -23.37
CA ARG A 362 -9.75 23.46 -22.94
C ARG A 362 -8.90 23.98 -21.79
N ARG A 363 -8.10 25.03 -22.06
CA ARG A 363 -7.21 25.70 -21.10
C ARG A 363 -7.92 26.64 -20.12
N ASP A 364 -9.20 26.94 -20.35
CA ASP A 364 -9.93 28.04 -19.70
C ASP A 364 -10.58 27.69 -18.36
N LYS A 365 -10.51 26.46 -17.88
CA LYS A 365 -11.06 26.11 -16.55
C LYS A 365 -9.95 25.98 -15.53
N PRO A 366 -10.05 26.69 -14.38
CA PRO A 366 -9.08 26.54 -13.29
C PRO A 366 -9.07 25.08 -12.81
N PHE A 367 -7.88 24.52 -12.69
CA PHE A 367 -7.73 23.20 -12.11
C PHE A 367 -7.83 23.28 -10.59
N LEU A 368 -8.37 22.24 -9.96
CA LEU A 368 -8.39 22.13 -8.49
C LEU A 368 -6.99 22.20 -7.88
N ALA A 369 -5.96 21.77 -8.62
CA ALA A 369 -4.57 21.94 -8.21
C ALA A 369 -4.20 23.43 -7.99
N ASP A 370 -4.68 24.33 -8.82
CA ASP A 370 -4.42 25.77 -8.69
C ASP A 370 -5.10 26.34 -7.41
N THR A 371 -6.25 25.78 -7.04
CA THR A 371 -6.93 26.12 -5.78
C THR A 371 -6.13 25.64 -4.56
N PHE A 372 -5.48 24.46 -4.63
CA PHE A 372 -4.61 23.98 -3.57
C PHE A 372 -3.38 24.86 -3.39
N ASP A 373 -2.75 25.28 -4.50
CA ASP A 373 -1.61 26.16 -4.48
C ASP A 373 -1.99 27.54 -3.87
N ALA A 374 -3.19 28.07 -4.18
CA ALA A 374 -3.70 29.31 -3.60
C ALA A 374 -3.93 29.20 -2.09
N ILE A 375 -4.49 28.08 -1.60
CA ILE A 375 -4.70 27.84 -0.16
C ILE A 375 -3.37 27.73 0.59
N ARG A 376 -2.37 27.04 0.03
CA ARG A 376 -1.03 26.97 0.62
C ARG A 376 -0.38 28.36 0.73
N ALA A 377 -0.49 29.15 -0.33
CA ALA A 377 0.03 30.52 -0.34
C ALA A 377 -0.73 31.44 0.66
N GLU A 378 -2.00 31.23 0.84
CA GLU A 378 -2.82 31.95 1.85
C GLU A 378 -2.36 31.60 3.27
N PHE A 379 -2.17 30.31 3.55
CA PHE A 379 -1.67 29.88 4.86
C PHE A 379 -0.27 30.40 5.15
N SER A 380 0.68 30.29 4.23
CA SER A 380 2.03 30.81 4.38
C SER A 380 2.07 32.30 4.74
N ARG A 381 1.15 33.11 4.18
CA ARG A 381 1.03 34.54 4.54
C ARG A 381 0.51 34.76 5.95
N VAL A 382 -0.41 33.93 6.44
CA VAL A 382 -0.97 34.04 7.79
C VAL A 382 0.07 33.58 8.82
N ASP A 383 0.76 32.49 8.57
CA ASP A 383 1.79 31.93 9.44
C ASP A 383 2.98 32.89 9.65
N HIS A 384 3.40 33.59 8.57
CA HIS A 384 4.43 34.62 8.66
C HIS A 384 3.95 35.92 9.31
N ALA A 385 2.65 36.22 9.35
CA ALA A 385 2.12 37.38 10.03
C ALA A 385 2.05 37.19 11.56
N ASP A 386 1.77 35.96 12.00
CA ASP A 386 1.68 35.59 13.41
C ASP A 386 3.06 35.39 14.09
N SER A 387 4.11 35.20 13.27
CA SER A 387 5.49 35.03 13.75
C SER A 387 6.27 36.36 13.94
N ARG A 388 5.63 37.51 13.66
CA ARG A 388 6.14 38.86 13.89
C ARG A 388 5.46 39.57 15.05
#